data_4cce5df18eede99f9d71b8eb65ccb17f
#
_entry.id   4cce5df18eede99f9d71b8eb65ccb17f
#
_cell.length_a   1.000
_cell.length_b   1.000
_cell.length_c   1.000
_cell.angle_alpha   90.00
_cell.angle_beta   90.00
_cell.angle_gamma   90.00
#
_symmetry.space_group_name_H-M   'P 1'
#
loop_
_entity.id
_entity.type
_entity.pdbx_description
1 polymer ?
#
loop_
_entity_poly.entity_id
_entity_poly.type
_entity_poly.pdbx_seq_one_letter_code
_entity_poly.pdbx_strand_id
1 'polypeptide(L)'
;MKHHLLTTIAAVLLLGCATQAQQLSPAAEAKLDEPIAEVSAQSSEPLSHAKSLIDLNDAAQVRERRPLLIAHRGGVITERSPECSLAAIELAAESGYSMVELDVQSSLDGVPIVFHDRSLLTACGRPGRTSDYSASELLIVVYTGTSQKIISLEIALRKCRALGLGVMLDLKHGREDAPFLDRVDQLITRCQLTTAAVSISGSVEARERLKHIIFTPTNGQMSRFNRGENVDLKGTFWFGLPRDLSSTDVARLKACGAYVFPAINTFRYPKEGHRELARKDIKRLVSDGVDGFQIDSIYSDLVTH
;
A
#
# COMPACT_ATOMS: atom_id res chain seq x y z
N MET A 1 8.55 -73.05 9.52
CA MET A 1 8.71 -72.28 10.78
C MET A 1 7.92 -71.02 10.64
N LYS A 2 6.86 -70.92 11.43
CA LYS A 2 5.88 -69.80 11.36
C LYS A 2 6.32 -68.71 12.31
N HIS A 3 6.35 -67.48 11.84
CA HIS A 3 6.42 -66.29 12.74
C HIS A 3 5.18 -65.45 12.51
N HIS A 4 4.39 -65.31 13.58
CA HIS A 4 3.23 -64.43 13.68
C HIS A 4 3.71 -62.99 13.83
N LEU A 5 3.13 -62.06 13.07
CA LEU A 5 3.24 -60.63 13.26
C LEU A 5 1.93 -60.14 13.91
N LEU A 6 2.05 -59.60 15.12
CA LEU A 6 0.99 -58.93 15.84
C LEU A 6 0.81 -57.54 15.28
N THR A 7 -0.38 -57.26 14.82
CA THR A 7 -0.82 -55.90 14.39
C THR A 7 -1.39 -55.15 15.60
N THR A 8 -0.70 -54.11 16.03
CA THR A 8 -1.21 -53.20 17.05
C THR A 8 -1.90 -52.03 16.35
N ILE A 9 -3.21 -51.92 16.54
CA ILE A 9 -4.03 -50.80 16.06
C ILE A 9 -3.90 -49.67 17.08
N ALA A 10 -3.25 -48.55 16.69
CA ALA A 10 -3.26 -47.32 17.46
C ALA A 10 -4.45 -46.48 17.00
N ALA A 11 -5.45 -46.33 17.86
CA ALA A 11 -6.54 -45.38 17.68
C ALA A 11 -6.03 -43.96 17.91
N VAL A 12 -5.97 -43.13 16.85
CA VAL A 12 -5.69 -41.72 16.96
C VAL A 12 -7.03 -41.01 17.25
N LEU A 13 -7.18 -40.55 18.46
CA LEU A 13 -8.23 -39.62 18.86
C LEU A 13 -8.00 -38.23 18.17
N LEU A 14 -8.80 -37.93 17.15
CA LEU A 14 -8.92 -36.59 16.59
C LEU A 14 -9.65 -35.70 17.61
N LEU A 15 -8.89 -34.95 18.42
CA LEU A 15 -9.41 -33.80 19.14
C LEU A 15 -9.57 -32.66 18.12
N GLY A 16 -10.83 -32.34 17.78
CA GLY A 16 -11.19 -31.19 17.00
C GLY A 16 -10.88 -29.92 17.81
N CYS A 17 -9.83 -29.20 17.41
CA CYS A 17 -9.66 -27.81 17.79
C CYS A 17 -10.65 -26.95 16.97
N ALA A 18 -11.82 -26.68 17.55
CA ALA A 18 -12.66 -25.58 17.10
C ALA A 18 -11.91 -24.29 17.41
N THR A 19 -11.41 -23.62 16.39
CA THR A 19 -10.94 -22.23 16.50
C THR A 19 -12.15 -21.36 16.78
N GLN A 20 -12.35 -21.00 18.04
CA GLN A 20 -13.25 -19.92 18.42
C GLN A 20 -12.64 -18.63 17.86
N ALA A 21 -13.35 -18.02 16.90
CA ALA A 21 -13.13 -16.62 16.55
C ALA A 21 -13.33 -15.79 17.83
N GLN A 22 -12.25 -15.23 18.35
CA GLN A 22 -12.33 -14.29 19.46
C GLN A 22 -13.04 -13.03 18.97
N GLN A 23 -14.32 -12.90 19.28
CA GLN A 23 -15.04 -11.63 19.21
C GLN A 23 -14.33 -10.63 20.13
N LEU A 24 -14.02 -9.45 19.60
CA LEU A 24 -13.51 -8.34 20.40
C LEU A 24 -14.48 -8.05 21.56
N SER A 25 -13.93 -7.72 22.72
CA SER A 25 -14.77 -7.34 23.86
C SER A 25 -15.52 -6.04 23.54
N PRO A 26 -16.77 -5.86 24.03
CA PRO A 26 -17.53 -4.61 23.84
C PRO A 26 -16.79 -3.34 24.26
N ALA A 27 -15.81 -3.44 25.15
CA ALA A 27 -14.93 -2.35 25.57
C ALA A 27 -13.89 -1.95 24.53
N ALA A 28 -13.56 -2.84 23.58
CA ALA A 28 -12.65 -2.54 22.47
C ALA A 28 -13.39 -1.85 21.31
N GLU A 29 -14.68 -2.19 21.11
CA GLU A 29 -15.55 -1.51 20.14
C GLU A 29 -15.93 -0.10 20.60
N ALA A 30 -16.23 0.11 21.90
CA ALA A 30 -16.57 1.41 22.45
C ALA A 30 -15.42 2.43 22.40
N LYS A 31 -14.15 1.99 22.41
CA LYS A 31 -12.99 2.88 22.25
C LYS A 31 -12.74 3.34 20.81
N LEU A 32 -13.40 2.74 19.82
CA LEU A 32 -13.33 3.15 18.43
C LEU A 32 -14.27 4.34 18.12
N ASP A 33 -15.25 4.60 18.97
CA ASP A 33 -16.26 5.67 18.80
C ASP A 33 -15.98 6.92 19.66
N GLU A 34 -15.00 6.91 20.55
CA GLU A 34 -14.61 8.14 21.23
C GLU A 34 -13.88 9.07 20.26
N PRO A 35 -14.34 10.34 20.10
CA PRO A 35 -13.56 11.34 19.38
C PRO A 35 -12.26 11.53 20.16
N ILE A 36 -11.14 11.13 19.52
CA ILE A 36 -9.81 11.44 20.05
C ILE A 36 -9.77 12.94 20.25
N ALA A 37 -9.54 13.34 21.52
CA ALA A 37 -9.43 14.74 21.93
C ALA A 37 -8.66 15.52 20.87
N GLU A 38 -9.21 16.63 20.41
CA GLU A 38 -8.59 17.57 19.48
C GLU A 38 -7.15 17.81 19.95
N VAL A 39 -6.20 17.28 19.18
CA VAL A 39 -4.83 17.75 19.26
C VAL A 39 -4.93 19.23 18.91
N SER A 40 -4.74 20.08 19.92
CA SER A 40 -4.85 21.51 19.83
C SER A 40 -4.23 22.00 18.52
N ALA A 41 -5.06 22.55 17.66
CA ALA A 41 -4.66 23.26 16.47
C ALA A 41 -3.80 24.45 16.91
N GLN A 42 -2.49 24.25 17.03
CA GLN A 42 -1.56 25.35 16.95
C GLN A 42 -1.61 25.81 15.50
N SER A 43 -2.07 27.03 15.34
CA SER A 43 -2.22 27.81 14.12
C SER A 43 -0.96 27.70 13.24
N SER A 44 -1.00 26.79 12.27
CA SER A 44 -0.18 26.92 11.07
C SER A 44 -1.08 27.51 9.99
N GLU A 45 -0.67 28.63 9.41
CA GLU A 45 -1.31 29.20 8.23
C GLU A 45 -1.54 28.10 7.19
N PRO A 46 -2.68 28.12 6.45
CA PRO A 46 -2.90 27.11 5.42
C PRO A 46 -1.75 27.18 4.43
N LEU A 47 -1.04 26.07 4.23
CA LEU A 47 -0.06 25.91 3.17
C LEU A 47 -0.76 26.29 1.86
N SER A 48 -0.41 27.43 1.28
CA SER A 48 -1.06 28.03 0.11
C SER A 48 -0.90 27.19 -1.18
N HIS A 49 -0.41 25.95 -1.06
CA HIS A 49 -0.10 25.04 -2.16
C HIS A 49 -0.60 23.60 -1.94
N ALA A 50 -1.56 23.37 -1.03
CA ALA A 50 -2.15 22.05 -0.92
C ALA A 50 -2.85 21.69 -2.25
N LYS A 51 -2.25 20.76 -3.01
CA LYS A 51 -2.88 20.21 -4.22
C LYS A 51 -4.22 19.59 -3.82
N SER A 52 -5.26 19.78 -4.62
CA SER A 52 -6.52 19.07 -4.41
C SER A 52 -6.26 17.55 -4.49
N LEU A 53 -6.95 16.80 -3.64
CA LEU A 53 -6.91 15.32 -3.70
C LEU A 53 -7.23 14.86 -5.12
N ILE A 54 -6.47 13.87 -5.62
CA ILE A 54 -6.75 13.27 -6.92
C ILE A 54 -8.07 12.50 -6.89
N ASP A 55 -8.90 12.65 -7.90
CA ASP A 55 -10.04 11.77 -8.15
C ASP A 55 -9.70 10.82 -9.30
N LEU A 56 -9.46 9.56 -8.97
CA LEU A 56 -9.12 8.50 -9.93
C LEU A 56 -10.34 8.04 -10.77
N ASN A 57 -11.56 8.45 -10.42
CA ASN A 57 -12.75 8.23 -11.23
C ASN A 57 -12.90 9.30 -12.32
N ASP A 58 -12.18 10.42 -12.20
CA ASP A 58 -12.11 11.48 -13.20
C ASP A 58 -10.87 11.32 -14.09
N ALA A 59 -11.05 10.63 -15.21
CA ALA A 59 -9.97 10.41 -16.17
C ALA A 59 -9.43 11.71 -16.79
N ALA A 60 -10.20 12.81 -16.82
CA ALA A 60 -9.72 14.10 -17.29
C ALA A 60 -8.74 14.71 -16.27
N GLN A 61 -9.07 14.68 -14.99
CA GLN A 61 -8.18 15.13 -13.92
C GLN A 61 -6.87 14.33 -13.88
N VAL A 62 -6.94 12.98 -13.99
CA VAL A 62 -5.74 12.15 -14.08
C VAL A 62 -4.88 12.54 -15.29
N ARG A 63 -5.49 12.75 -16.45
CA ARG A 63 -4.77 13.13 -17.67
C ARG A 63 -4.10 14.51 -17.56
N GLU A 64 -4.74 15.45 -16.93
CA GLU A 64 -4.21 16.82 -16.71
C GLU A 64 -3.01 16.82 -15.78
N ARG A 65 -3.06 15.95 -14.75
CA ARG A 65 -2.01 15.89 -13.70
C ARG A 65 -0.91 14.86 -13.98
N ARG A 66 -0.89 14.23 -15.15
CA ARG A 66 0.14 13.24 -15.53
C ARG A 66 1.53 13.87 -15.67
N PRO A 67 2.60 13.13 -15.29
CA PRO A 67 2.55 11.86 -14.58
C PRO A 67 2.29 12.06 -13.08
N LEU A 68 1.36 11.27 -12.50
CA LEU A 68 1.16 11.24 -11.06
C LEU A 68 2.36 10.62 -10.38
N LEU A 69 2.91 11.26 -9.35
CA LEU A 69 3.97 10.69 -8.53
C LEU A 69 3.38 10.03 -7.30
N ILE A 70 3.69 8.75 -7.10
CA ILE A 70 3.29 7.94 -5.96
C ILE A 70 4.55 7.61 -5.18
N ALA A 71 4.74 8.21 -4.01
CA ALA A 71 5.95 8.03 -3.23
C ALA A 71 5.97 6.62 -2.60
N HIS A 72 6.98 5.82 -2.96
CA HIS A 72 7.15 4.45 -2.47
C HIS A 72 7.47 4.44 -0.97
N ARG A 73 7.00 3.42 -0.24
CA ARG A 73 7.23 3.20 1.20
C ARG A 73 6.84 4.39 2.10
N GLY A 74 5.69 4.94 1.84
CA GLY A 74 5.09 5.97 2.69
C GLY A 74 5.61 7.38 2.47
N GLY A 75 6.52 7.64 1.53
CA GLY A 75 6.89 9.03 1.28
C GLY A 75 8.32 9.30 0.85
N VAL A 76 8.82 10.48 1.20
CA VAL A 76 10.20 10.90 0.96
C VAL A 76 11.08 10.46 2.12
N ILE A 77 11.97 9.51 1.84
CA ILE A 77 12.80 8.87 2.86
C ILE A 77 14.11 9.65 3.04
N THR A 78 14.42 9.99 4.29
CA THR A 78 15.67 10.63 4.74
C THR A 78 16.16 9.99 6.03
N GLU A 79 17.32 10.40 6.53
CA GLU A 79 17.81 9.96 7.85
C GLU A 79 16.85 10.28 9.00
N ARG A 80 16.03 11.34 8.88
CA ARG A 80 15.07 11.79 9.91
C ARG A 80 13.63 11.38 9.60
N SER A 81 13.37 10.96 8.39
CA SER A 81 12.06 10.56 7.88
C SER A 81 12.14 9.13 7.36
N PRO A 82 12.14 8.13 8.24
CA PRO A 82 12.20 6.73 7.84
C PRO A 82 10.97 6.35 7.02
N GLU A 83 11.09 5.28 6.24
CA GLU A 83 9.96 4.71 5.50
C GLU A 83 8.74 4.49 6.39
N CYS A 84 7.54 4.63 5.85
CA CYS A 84 6.28 4.40 6.56
C CYS A 84 6.07 5.30 7.79
N SER A 85 6.74 6.45 7.89
CA SER A 85 6.58 7.42 8.98
C SER A 85 5.71 8.62 8.58
N LEU A 86 5.18 9.33 9.58
CA LEU A 86 4.44 10.59 9.33
C LEU A 86 5.32 11.64 8.65
N ALA A 87 6.58 11.77 9.05
CA ALA A 87 7.50 12.73 8.45
C ALA A 87 7.76 12.42 6.96
N ALA A 88 7.84 11.15 6.56
CA ALA A 88 7.98 10.77 5.16
C ALA A 88 6.75 11.17 4.33
N ILE A 89 5.53 10.98 4.88
CA ILE A 89 4.27 11.39 4.26
C ILE A 89 4.21 12.92 4.10
N GLU A 90 4.60 13.67 5.12
CA GLU A 90 4.63 15.14 5.10
C GLU A 90 5.59 15.66 4.02
N LEU A 91 6.81 15.11 3.97
CA LEU A 91 7.79 15.45 2.95
C LEU A 91 7.32 15.08 1.53
N ALA A 92 6.54 14.01 1.35
CA ALA A 92 5.96 13.69 0.05
C ALA A 92 4.99 14.78 -0.42
N ALA A 93 4.13 15.28 0.46
CA ALA A 93 3.23 16.40 0.11
C ALA A 93 4.01 17.68 -0.24
N GLU A 94 5.00 18.04 0.57
CA GLU A 94 5.88 19.20 0.33
C GLU A 94 6.66 19.06 -0.98
N SER A 95 7.08 17.84 -1.33
CA SER A 95 7.79 17.53 -2.58
C SER A 95 6.86 17.39 -3.79
N GLY A 96 5.57 17.64 -3.65
CA GLY A 96 4.62 17.71 -4.75
C GLY A 96 4.13 16.37 -5.26
N TYR A 97 4.29 15.28 -4.51
CA TYR A 97 3.68 13.99 -4.84
C TYR A 97 2.15 14.08 -4.87
N SER A 98 1.53 13.23 -5.66
CA SER A 98 0.07 13.13 -5.76
C SER A 98 -0.50 12.07 -4.84
N MET A 99 0.29 11.04 -4.54
CA MET A 99 -0.10 9.89 -3.72
C MET A 99 1.12 9.36 -2.96
N VAL A 100 0.88 8.56 -1.93
CA VAL A 100 1.90 7.73 -1.26
C VAL A 100 1.51 6.27 -1.34
N GLU A 101 2.49 5.39 -1.47
CA GLU A 101 2.28 3.95 -1.29
C GLU A 101 2.54 3.60 0.16
N LEU A 102 1.67 2.77 0.74
CA LEU A 102 1.68 2.36 2.14
C LEU A 102 1.69 0.84 2.24
N ASP A 103 2.72 0.31 2.90
CA ASP A 103 2.83 -1.10 3.28
C ASP A 103 1.97 -1.37 4.50
N VAL A 104 0.91 -2.15 4.38
CA VAL A 104 -0.05 -2.39 5.45
C VAL A 104 0.07 -3.81 5.98
N GLN A 105 0.31 -3.92 7.29
CA GLN A 105 0.38 -5.18 8.03
C GLN A 105 -0.65 -5.19 9.16
N SER A 106 -0.89 -6.35 9.78
CA SER A 106 -1.77 -6.48 10.93
C SER A 106 -0.97 -6.54 12.23
N SER A 107 -1.42 -5.85 13.27
CA SER A 107 -1.01 -6.11 14.65
C SER A 107 -1.62 -7.44 15.16
N LEU A 108 -1.21 -7.87 16.36
CA LEU A 108 -1.75 -9.05 17.04
C LEU A 108 -3.27 -8.97 17.24
N ASP A 109 -3.77 -7.79 17.57
CA ASP A 109 -5.19 -7.47 17.80
C ASP A 109 -5.93 -7.02 16.52
N GLY A 110 -5.32 -7.26 15.33
CA GLY A 110 -5.96 -7.06 14.03
C GLY A 110 -6.07 -5.60 13.59
N VAL A 111 -5.36 -4.66 14.22
CA VAL A 111 -5.33 -3.25 13.78
C VAL A 111 -4.39 -3.10 12.59
N PRO A 112 -4.80 -2.44 11.49
CA PRO A 112 -3.92 -2.14 10.36
C PRO A 112 -2.80 -1.18 10.75
N ILE A 113 -1.54 -1.60 10.54
CA ILE A 113 -0.31 -0.89 10.88
C ILE A 113 0.46 -0.61 9.59
N VAL A 114 1.03 0.57 9.45
CA VAL A 114 1.89 0.94 8.33
C VAL A 114 3.33 0.60 8.68
N PHE A 115 3.88 -0.44 8.03
CA PHE A 115 5.24 -0.92 8.26
C PHE A 115 5.67 -1.86 7.13
N HIS A 116 6.88 -1.66 6.57
CA HIS A 116 7.34 -2.42 5.41
C HIS A 116 7.90 -3.80 5.76
N ASP A 117 8.85 -3.87 6.69
CA ASP A 117 9.64 -5.08 6.93
C ASP A 117 8.84 -6.18 7.63
N ARG A 118 9.26 -7.44 7.40
CA ARG A 118 8.67 -8.59 8.12
C ARG A 118 9.05 -8.63 9.60
N SER A 119 10.14 -7.96 9.97
CA SER A 119 10.67 -7.93 11.34
C SER A 119 10.92 -6.49 11.76
N LEU A 120 10.61 -6.19 13.00
CA LEU A 120 10.88 -4.88 13.61
C LEU A 120 12.38 -4.67 13.92
N LEU A 121 13.21 -5.74 13.80
CA LEU A 121 14.60 -5.71 14.28
C LEU A 121 15.45 -4.70 13.53
N THR A 122 15.40 -4.70 12.20
CA THR A 122 16.25 -3.83 11.38
C THR A 122 15.89 -2.36 11.52
N ALA A 123 14.61 -2.04 11.42
CA ALA A 123 14.14 -0.66 11.42
C ALA A 123 13.99 -0.07 12.84
N CYS A 124 13.67 -0.91 13.84
CA CYS A 124 13.31 -0.44 15.18
C CYS A 124 14.16 -1.06 16.31
N GLY A 125 15.12 -1.94 16.02
CA GLY A 125 15.91 -2.63 17.03
C GLY A 125 15.12 -3.57 17.95
N ARG A 126 13.85 -3.86 17.62
CA ARG A 126 12.95 -4.70 18.42
C ARG A 126 12.77 -6.07 17.76
N PRO A 127 12.90 -7.19 18.49
CA PRO A 127 12.65 -8.52 17.93
C PRO A 127 11.17 -8.70 17.57
N GLY A 128 10.87 -9.69 16.72
CA GLY A 128 9.50 -10.05 16.36
C GLY A 128 8.94 -9.29 15.15
N ARG A 129 7.65 -9.47 14.91
CA ARG A 129 6.87 -8.92 13.79
C ARG A 129 5.77 -8.00 14.33
N THR A 130 5.13 -7.25 13.46
CA THR A 130 3.93 -6.47 13.83
C THR A 130 2.83 -7.36 14.41
N SER A 131 2.66 -8.56 13.87
CA SER A 131 1.66 -9.55 14.33
C SER A 131 1.93 -10.16 15.71
N ASP A 132 3.08 -9.92 16.31
CA ASP A 132 3.45 -10.45 17.62
C ASP A 132 3.10 -9.46 18.76
N TYR A 133 2.69 -8.25 18.42
CA TYR A 133 2.40 -7.15 19.35
C TYR A 133 1.03 -6.53 19.09
N SER A 134 0.36 -6.07 20.14
CA SER A 134 -0.83 -5.25 20.03
C SER A 134 -0.53 -3.91 19.36
N ALA A 135 -1.56 -3.27 18.80
CA ALA A 135 -1.40 -1.94 18.22
C ALA A 135 -0.87 -0.92 19.24
N SER A 136 -1.34 -0.96 20.49
CA SER A 136 -0.87 -0.07 21.54
C SER A 136 0.62 -0.22 21.83
N GLU A 137 1.17 -1.44 21.76
CA GLU A 137 2.59 -1.71 21.91
C GLU A 137 3.41 -1.26 20.68
N LEU A 138 2.83 -1.33 19.48
CA LEU A 138 3.51 -0.91 18.25
C LEU A 138 3.58 0.62 18.12
N LEU A 139 2.52 1.33 18.46
CA LEU A 139 2.42 2.78 18.29
C LEU A 139 3.36 3.59 19.22
N ILE A 140 4.02 2.94 20.17
CA ILE A 140 5.08 3.56 20.99
C ILE A 140 6.49 3.18 20.51
N VAL A 141 6.62 2.26 19.54
CA VAL A 141 7.92 1.83 18.99
C VAL A 141 8.49 2.91 18.09
N VAL A 142 9.75 3.27 18.32
CA VAL A 142 10.47 4.31 17.58
C VAL A 142 11.39 3.68 16.54
N TYR A 143 11.47 4.26 15.38
CA TYR A 143 12.48 3.90 14.37
C TYR A 143 13.88 4.28 14.87
N THR A 144 14.83 3.35 14.76
CA THR A 144 16.20 3.53 15.24
C THR A 144 16.84 4.80 14.69
N GLY A 145 17.44 5.60 15.57
CA GLY A 145 18.11 6.85 15.19
C GLY A 145 17.19 8.05 14.92
N THR A 146 15.89 7.92 15.13
CA THR A 146 14.90 8.98 14.87
C THR A 146 13.98 9.20 16.08
N SER A 147 13.08 10.19 16.00
CA SER A 147 11.94 10.37 16.90
C SER A 147 10.62 9.84 16.31
N GLN A 148 10.67 9.30 15.08
CA GLN A 148 9.49 8.82 14.38
C GLN A 148 9.03 7.47 14.96
N LYS A 149 7.71 7.30 15.09
CA LYS A 149 7.10 6.07 15.60
C LYS A 149 6.43 5.30 14.48
N ILE A 150 6.23 4.00 14.72
CA ILE A 150 5.29 3.20 13.91
C ILE A 150 3.90 3.83 14.04
N ILE A 151 3.16 3.87 12.95
CA ILE A 151 1.83 4.46 12.88
C ILE A 151 0.79 3.44 12.43
N SER A 152 -0.46 3.64 12.86
CA SER A 152 -1.59 2.88 12.31
C SER A 152 -1.95 3.40 10.91
N LEU A 153 -2.63 2.55 10.14
CA LEU A 153 -3.18 2.96 8.84
C LEU A 153 -4.15 4.16 9.01
N GLU A 154 -4.93 4.20 10.08
CA GLU A 154 -5.83 5.34 10.34
C GLU A 154 -5.08 6.67 10.45
N ILE A 155 -3.99 6.69 11.21
CA ILE A 155 -3.14 7.89 11.37
C ILE A 155 -2.56 8.31 10.01
N ALA A 156 -2.07 7.36 9.22
CA ALA A 156 -1.54 7.63 7.88
C ALA A 156 -2.61 8.18 6.93
N LEU A 157 -3.79 7.55 6.87
CA LEU A 157 -4.88 7.97 5.99
C LEU A 157 -5.43 9.35 6.34
N ARG A 158 -5.60 9.66 7.63
CA ARG A 158 -5.99 11.00 8.10
C ARG A 158 -4.97 12.06 7.67
N LYS A 159 -3.67 11.77 7.80
CA LYS A 159 -2.60 12.65 7.36
C LYS A 159 -2.63 12.84 5.83
N CYS A 160 -2.74 11.76 5.07
CA CYS A 160 -2.84 11.82 3.61
C CYS A 160 -4.04 12.68 3.17
N ARG A 161 -5.21 12.47 3.79
CA ARG A 161 -6.41 13.26 3.49
C ARG A 161 -6.20 14.76 3.77
N ALA A 162 -5.61 15.09 4.91
CA ALA A 162 -5.34 16.49 5.30
C ALA A 162 -4.34 17.18 4.35
N LEU A 163 -3.40 16.41 3.78
CA LEU A 163 -2.38 16.92 2.85
C LEU A 163 -2.78 16.82 1.36
N GLY A 164 -3.98 16.34 1.05
CA GLY A 164 -4.43 16.15 -0.33
C GLY A 164 -3.71 15.03 -1.09
N LEU A 165 -3.16 14.04 -0.38
CA LEU A 165 -2.49 12.87 -0.95
C LEU A 165 -3.47 11.71 -1.12
N GLY A 166 -3.52 11.10 -2.31
CA GLY A 166 -4.11 9.77 -2.50
C GLY A 166 -3.22 8.67 -1.93
N VAL A 167 -3.71 7.42 -1.94
CA VAL A 167 -2.99 6.29 -1.39
C VAL A 167 -2.96 5.09 -2.33
N MET A 168 -1.82 4.41 -2.37
CA MET A 168 -1.65 3.09 -2.97
C MET A 168 -1.36 2.11 -1.85
N LEU A 169 -2.18 1.07 -1.66
CA LEU A 169 -2.02 0.11 -0.59
C LEU A 169 -1.29 -1.14 -1.08
N ASP A 170 -0.23 -1.53 -0.38
CA ASP A 170 0.37 -2.85 -0.44
C ASP A 170 -0.03 -3.63 0.83
N LEU A 171 -1.11 -4.41 0.74
CA LEU A 171 -1.55 -5.27 1.83
C LEU A 171 -0.60 -6.47 1.92
N LYS A 172 0.23 -6.51 2.96
CA LYS A 172 1.25 -7.56 3.12
C LYS A 172 0.60 -8.88 3.52
N HIS A 173 0.98 -9.94 2.81
CA HIS A 173 0.46 -11.29 3.04
C HIS A 173 0.71 -11.79 4.46
N GLY A 174 -0.30 -12.48 5.02
CA GLY A 174 -0.21 -13.20 6.29
C GLY A 174 -1.43 -13.09 7.20
N ARG A 175 -2.27 -12.06 7.05
CA ARG A 175 -3.54 -11.90 7.77
C ARG A 175 -4.52 -11.04 6.99
N GLU A 176 -4.64 -11.26 5.67
CA GLU A 176 -5.76 -10.73 4.90
C GLU A 176 -7.03 -11.54 5.24
N ASP A 177 -7.43 -11.53 6.50
CA ASP A 177 -8.70 -12.09 6.91
C ASP A 177 -9.82 -11.05 6.72
N ALA A 178 -11.05 -11.55 6.66
CA ALA A 178 -12.22 -10.73 6.44
C ALA A 178 -12.33 -9.54 7.42
N PRO A 179 -12.15 -9.70 8.73
CA PRO A 179 -12.21 -8.59 9.69
C PRO A 179 -11.13 -7.52 9.44
N PHE A 180 -9.92 -7.91 9.04
CA PHE A 180 -8.86 -6.97 8.71
C PHE A 180 -9.21 -6.15 7.47
N LEU A 181 -9.68 -6.80 6.40
CA LEU A 181 -10.06 -6.12 5.16
C LEU A 181 -11.26 -5.19 5.37
N ASP A 182 -12.27 -5.60 6.13
CA ASP A 182 -13.42 -4.76 6.48
C ASP A 182 -12.98 -3.51 7.24
N ARG A 183 -12.00 -3.64 8.13
CA ARG A 183 -11.42 -2.50 8.86
C ARG A 183 -10.67 -1.56 7.94
N VAL A 184 -9.90 -2.07 6.97
CA VAL A 184 -9.22 -1.26 5.95
C VAL A 184 -10.25 -0.47 5.13
N ASP A 185 -11.33 -1.11 4.64
CA ASP A 185 -12.40 -0.47 3.87
C ASP A 185 -13.10 0.65 4.67
N GLN A 186 -13.44 0.37 5.94
CA GLN A 186 -14.01 1.36 6.83
C GLN A 186 -13.10 2.58 7.05
N LEU A 187 -11.79 2.36 7.19
CA LEU A 187 -10.81 3.43 7.37
C LEU A 187 -10.72 4.31 6.12
N ILE A 188 -10.65 3.73 4.93
CA ILE A 188 -10.61 4.47 3.66
C ILE A 188 -11.88 5.30 3.48
N THR A 189 -13.04 4.71 3.75
CA THR A 189 -14.33 5.39 3.66
C THR A 189 -14.42 6.54 4.66
N ARG A 190 -14.08 6.31 5.91
CA ARG A 190 -14.10 7.29 6.99
C ARG A 190 -13.14 8.45 6.75
N CYS A 191 -11.98 8.18 6.17
CA CYS A 191 -11.01 9.20 5.78
C CYS A 191 -11.33 9.87 4.43
N GLN A 192 -12.45 9.54 3.77
CA GLN A 192 -12.87 10.12 2.49
C GLN A 192 -11.81 9.99 1.38
N LEU A 193 -11.21 8.80 1.25
CA LEU A 193 -10.20 8.48 0.25
C LEU A 193 -10.69 7.50 -0.82
N THR A 194 -11.98 7.19 -0.87
CA THR A 194 -12.57 6.19 -1.77
C THR A 194 -12.32 6.46 -3.26
N THR A 195 -12.20 7.72 -3.65
CA THR A 195 -11.88 8.11 -5.05
C THR A 195 -10.39 8.28 -5.31
N ALA A 196 -9.55 8.18 -4.28
CA ALA A 196 -8.12 8.43 -4.33
C ALA A 196 -7.28 7.25 -3.82
N ALA A 197 -7.86 6.06 -3.76
CA ALA A 197 -7.21 4.86 -3.25
C ALA A 197 -7.11 3.78 -4.32
N VAL A 198 -5.93 3.15 -4.40
CA VAL A 198 -5.68 1.97 -5.23
C VAL A 198 -4.99 0.90 -4.39
N SER A 199 -5.03 -0.38 -4.80
CA SER A 199 -4.25 -1.44 -4.14
C SER A 199 -3.55 -2.32 -5.16
N ILE A 200 -2.27 -2.58 -4.92
CA ILE A 200 -1.47 -3.55 -5.68
C ILE A 200 -1.69 -4.98 -5.22
N SER A 201 -2.23 -5.18 -4.02
CA SER A 201 -2.64 -6.48 -3.50
C SER A 201 -3.98 -6.87 -4.10
N GLY A 202 -4.02 -8.00 -4.77
CA GLY A 202 -5.17 -8.37 -5.60
C GLY A 202 -5.80 -9.72 -5.23
N SER A 203 -5.81 -10.14 -3.95
CA SER A 203 -6.54 -11.33 -3.54
C SER A 203 -8.03 -11.22 -3.90
N VAL A 204 -8.70 -12.34 -4.15
CA VAL A 204 -10.14 -12.37 -4.44
C VAL A 204 -10.91 -11.73 -3.29
N GLU A 205 -10.56 -12.10 -2.06
CA GLU A 205 -11.18 -11.59 -0.84
C GLU A 205 -11.01 -10.06 -0.71
N ALA A 206 -9.81 -9.53 -0.96
CA ALA A 206 -9.57 -8.09 -0.92
C ALA A 206 -10.46 -7.34 -1.92
N ARG A 207 -10.60 -7.86 -3.15
CA ARG A 207 -11.44 -7.25 -4.19
C ARG A 207 -12.93 -7.28 -3.85
N GLU A 208 -13.40 -8.32 -3.16
CA GLU A 208 -14.80 -8.44 -2.75
C GLU A 208 -15.15 -7.49 -1.60
N ARG A 209 -14.18 -7.20 -0.72
CA ARG A 209 -14.41 -6.38 0.47
C ARG A 209 -14.08 -4.91 0.29
N LEU A 210 -12.98 -4.58 -0.37
CA LEU A 210 -12.54 -3.20 -0.62
C LEU A 210 -13.17 -2.67 -1.92
N LYS A 211 -14.49 -2.51 -1.94
CA LYS A 211 -15.28 -2.21 -3.14
C LYS A 211 -15.04 -0.82 -3.75
N HIS A 212 -14.47 0.08 -2.97
CA HIS A 212 -14.23 1.47 -3.37
C HIS A 212 -12.77 1.73 -3.82
N ILE A 213 -11.96 0.67 -3.90
CA ILE A 213 -10.56 0.78 -4.29
C ILE A 213 -10.37 0.26 -5.71
N ILE A 214 -9.51 0.94 -6.47
CA ILE A 214 -9.08 0.48 -7.79
C ILE A 214 -7.96 -0.55 -7.61
N PHE A 215 -8.08 -1.71 -8.26
CA PHE A 215 -7.11 -2.80 -8.21
C PHE A 215 -6.38 -2.97 -9.53
N THR A 216 -5.27 -3.72 -9.49
CA THR A 216 -4.64 -4.26 -10.71
C THR A 216 -5.62 -5.20 -11.44
N PRO A 217 -5.50 -5.40 -12.76
CA PRO A 217 -6.30 -6.39 -13.46
C PRO A 217 -6.12 -7.79 -12.85
N THR A 218 -7.14 -8.62 -12.91
CA THR A 218 -7.03 -10.03 -12.50
C THR A 218 -6.09 -10.81 -13.40
N ASN A 219 -5.56 -11.94 -12.92
CA ASN A 219 -4.72 -12.83 -13.71
C ASN A 219 -5.44 -13.29 -15.00
N GLY A 220 -6.76 -13.51 -14.94
CA GLY A 220 -7.58 -13.87 -16.09
C GLY A 220 -7.65 -12.74 -17.12
N GLN A 221 -7.87 -11.49 -16.68
CA GLN A 221 -7.86 -10.32 -17.56
C GLN A 221 -6.49 -10.13 -18.21
N MET A 222 -5.41 -10.21 -17.43
CA MET A 222 -4.04 -10.06 -17.98
C MET A 222 -3.67 -11.21 -18.93
N SER A 223 -4.08 -12.44 -18.66
CA SER A 223 -3.86 -13.55 -19.57
C SER A 223 -4.56 -13.34 -20.92
N ARG A 224 -5.78 -12.84 -20.91
CA ARG A 224 -6.52 -12.49 -22.14
C ARG A 224 -5.87 -11.32 -22.88
N PHE A 225 -5.51 -10.27 -22.16
CA PHE A 225 -4.78 -9.12 -22.71
C PHE A 225 -3.48 -9.55 -23.41
N ASN A 226 -2.68 -10.42 -22.76
CA ASN A 226 -1.40 -10.91 -23.29
C ASN A 226 -1.58 -11.78 -24.56
N ARG A 227 -2.74 -12.42 -24.72
CA ARG A 227 -3.10 -13.13 -25.99
C ARG A 227 -3.58 -12.19 -27.09
N GLY A 228 -3.62 -10.87 -26.85
CA GLY A 228 -4.07 -9.89 -27.83
C GLY A 228 -5.60 -9.71 -27.90
N GLU A 229 -6.34 -10.30 -26.95
CA GLU A 229 -7.80 -10.13 -26.90
C GLU A 229 -8.16 -8.69 -26.47
N ASN A 230 -9.32 -8.23 -26.93
CA ASN A 230 -9.92 -7.00 -26.42
C ASN A 230 -10.53 -7.28 -25.04
N VAL A 231 -10.01 -6.63 -23.99
CA VAL A 231 -10.42 -6.83 -22.60
C VAL A 231 -10.81 -5.48 -22.01
N ASP A 232 -11.97 -5.41 -21.37
CA ASP A 232 -12.33 -4.24 -20.59
C ASP A 232 -11.50 -4.22 -19.28
N LEU A 233 -10.63 -3.22 -19.14
CA LEU A 233 -9.79 -2.95 -17.99
C LEU A 233 -10.16 -1.64 -17.28
N LYS A 234 -11.32 -1.06 -17.61
CA LYS A 234 -11.79 0.17 -16.95
C LYS A 234 -11.92 -0.06 -15.44
N GLY A 235 -11.49 0.93 -14.65
CA GLY A 235 -11.47 0.82 -13.20
C GLY A 235 -10.36 -0.10 -12.68
N THR A 236 -9.32 -0.36 -13.48
CA THR A 236 -8.10 -1.04 -13.04
C THR A 236 -6.87 -0.20 -13.34
N PHE A 237 -5.73 -0.59 -12.77
CA PHE A 237 -4.44 -0.02 -13.14
C PHE A 237 -3.39 -1.11 -13.33
N TRP A 238 -2.56 -0.96 -14.36
CA TRP A 238 -1.41 -1.82 -14.56
C TRP A 238 -0.28 -1.39 -13.61
N PHE A 239 0.33 -2.36 -12.94
CA PHE A 239 1.48 -2.17 -12.05
C PHE A 239 2.54 -3.22 -12.35
N GLY A 240 3.80 -2.80 -12.47
CA GLY A 240 4.90 -3.70 -12.77
C GLY A 240 6.18 -2.95 -13.11
N LEU A 241 7.16 -3.66 -13.69
CA LEU A 241 8.47 -3.10 -13.97
C LEU A 241 8.53 -2.46 -15.36
N PRO A 242 9.35 -1.41 -15.55
CA PRO A 242 9.57 -0.79 -16.87
C PRO A 242 9.96 -1.77 -17.97
N ARG A 243 10.77 -2.78 -17.66
CA ARG A 243 11.23 -3.81 -18.63
C ARG A 243 10.11 -4.74 -19.10
N ASP A 244 9.06 -4.88 -18.30
CA ASP A 244 7.90 -5.75 -18.60
C ASP A 244 6.79 -5.00 -19.35
N LEU A 245 7.06 -3.75 -19.76
CA LEU A 245 6.08 -2.85 -20.36
C LEU A 245 6.67 -2.20 -21.62
N SER A 246 6.22 -2.64 -22.79
CA SER A 246 6.55 -2.02 -24.07
C SER A 246 5.68 -0.79 -24.35
N SER A 247 6.11 0.10 -25.26
CA SER A 247 5.30 1.24 -25.70
C SER A 247 3.96 0.80 -26.30
N THR A 248 3.95 -0.34 -27.02
CA THR A 248 2.71 -0.93 -27.56
C THR A 248 1.78 -1.39 -26.44
N ASP A 249 2.33 -1.97 -25.35
CA ASP A 249 1.51 -2.40 -24.22
C ASP A 249 0.91 -1.22 -23.46
N VAL A 250 1.65 -0.12 -23.29
CA VAL A 250 1.10 1.12 -22.73
C VAL A 250 -0.11 1.59 -23.53
N ALA A 251 0.04 1.71 -24.85
CA ALA A 251 -1.05 2.15 -25.72
C ALA A 251 -2.27 1.20 -25.64
N ARG A 252 -2.04 -0.12 -25.63
CA ARG A 252 -3.10 -1.13 -25.53
C ARG A 252 -3.80 -1.13 -24.17
N LEU A 253 -3.07 -1.05 -23.05
CA LEU A 253 -3.63 -0.97 -21.70
C LEU A 253 -4.54 0.25 -21.58
N LYS A 254 -4.10 1.39 -22.06
CA LYS A 254 -4.89 2.62 -22.06
C LYS A 254 -6.12 2.53 -22.96
N ALA A 255 -6.00 1.91 -24.15
CA ALA A 255 -7.14 1.64 -25.02
C ALA A 255 -8.17 0.69 -24.40
N CYS A 256 -7.74 -0.23 -23.54
CA CYS A 256 -8.59 -1.10 -22.72
C CYS A 256 -9.15 -0.41 -21.45
N GLY A 257 -8.76 0.84 -21.17
CA GLY A 257 -9.30 1.65 -20.08
C GLY A 257 -8.54 1.57 -18.75
N ALA A 258 -7.39 0.88 -18.68
CA ALA A 258 -6.56 0.83 -17.50
C ALA A 258 -5.71 2.09 -17.32
N TYR A 259 -5.47 2.51 -16.08
CA TYR A 259 -4.35 3.37 -15.75
C TYR A 259 -3.03 2.59 -15.80
N VAL A 260 -1.91 3.28 -15.98
CA VAL A 260 -0.58 2.66 -16.09
C VAL A 260 0.38 3.33 -15.11
N PHE A 261 0.74 2.60 -14.04
CA PHE A 261 1.61 3.06 -12.95
C PHE A 261 2.84 2.13 -12.80
N PRO A 262 3.87 2.22 -13.65
CA PRO A 262 5.09 1.44 -13.48
C PRO A 262 5.86 1.83 -12.22
N ALA A 263 6.64 0.85 -11.68
CA ALA A 263 7.44 1.01 -10.48
C ALA A 263 8.90 1.36 -10.82
N ILE A 264 9.40 2.48 -10.30
CA ILE A 264 10.78 2.96 -10.45
C ILE A 264 11.46 2.89 -9.08
N ASN A 265 11.96 1.71 -8.71
CA ASN A 265 12.52 1.45 -7.39
C ASN A 265 14.01 1.09 -7.47
N THR A 266 14.82 1.53 -6.52
CA THR A 266 16.27 1.35 -6.47
C THR A 266 16.70 -0.11 -6.53
N PHE A 267 15.97 -0.99 -5.85
CA PHE A 267 16.25 -2.43 -5.83
C PHE A 267 16.00 -3.15 -7.16
N ARG A 268 15.46 -2.45 -8.17
CA ARG A 268 15.22 -2.96 -9.53
C ARG A 268 16.36 -2.67 -10.48
N TYR A 269 17.28 -1.82 -10.09
CA TYR A 269 18.43 -1.41 -10.88
C TYR A 269 19.74 -1.92 -10.26
N PRO A 270 20.82 -2.13 -11.05
CA PRO A 270 22.14 -2.43 -10.50
C PRO A 270 22.63 -1.23 -9.67
N LYS A 271 23.50 -1.49 -8.68
CA LYS A 271 24.04 -0.42 -7.82
C LYS A 271 24.73 0.70 -8.60
N GLU A 272 25.49 0.30 -9.63
CA GLU A 272 26.19 1.26 -10.51
C GLU A 272 25.29 1.66 -11.68
N GLY A 273 25.25 2.94 -11.99
CA GLY A 273 24.49 3.48 -13.12
C GLY A 273 22.97 3.49 -12.95
N HIS A 274 22.45 3.18 -11.74
CA HIS A 274 21.01 3.09 -11.50
C HIS A 274 20.22 4.35 -11.88
N ARG A 275 20.79 5.54 -11.63
CA ARG A 275 20.11 6.80 -11.98
C ARG A 275 19.99 7.00 -13.49
N GLU A 276 21.01 6.63 -14.27
CA GLU A 276 20.94 6.75 -15.71
C GLU A 276 19.94 5.76 -16.33
N LEU A 277 19.90 4.54 -15.81
CA LEU A 277 18.92 3.54 -16.22
C LEU A 277 17.48 3.98 -15.86
N ALA A 278 17.29 4.49 -14.65
CA ALA A 278 16.00 5.03 -14.22
C ALA A 278 15.57 6.22 -15.11
N ARG A 279 16.50 7.14 -15.41
CA ARG A 279 16.23 8.28 -16.32
C ARG A 279 15.78 7.81 -17.69
N LYS A 280 16.46 6.81 -18.26
CA LYS A 280 16.10 6.23 -19.56
C LYS A 280 14.69 5.63 -19.54
N ASP A 281 14.38 4.86 -18.51
CA ASP A 281 13.05 4.25 -18.36
C ASP A 281 11.96 5.32 -18.16
N ILE A 282 12.18 6.29 -17.27
CA ILE A 282 11.25 7.39 -17.03
C ILE A 282 10.98 8.17 -18.33
N LYS A 283 12.04 8.57 -19.04
CA LYS A 283 11.91 9.33 -20.30
C LYS A 283 11.08 8.56 -21.32
N ARG A 284 11.32 7.26 -21.50
CA ARG A 284 10.57 6.40 -22.40
C ARG A 284 9.09 6.34 -21.98
N LEU A 285 8.82 6.03 -20.72
CA LEU A 285 7.48 5.82 -20.21
C LEU A 285 6.65 7.11 -20.19
N VAL A 286 7.26 8.27 -19.91
CA VAL A 286 6.59 9.58 -20.07
C VAL A 286 6.21 9.81 -21.53
N SER A 287 7.13 9.53 -22.46
CA SER A 287 6.85 9.62 -23.91
C SER A 287 5.73 8.67 -24.34
N ASP A 288 5.65 7.48 -23.76
CA ASP A 288 4.59 6.48 -24.01
C ASP A 288 3.24 6.89 -23.37
N GLY A 289 3.23 7.92 -22.52
CA GLY A 289 2.02 8.49 -21.93
C GLY A 289 1.46 7.69 -20.77
N VAL A 290 2.31 7.09 -19.91
CA VAL A 290 1.87 6.47 -18.65
C VAL A 290 1.15 7.50 -17.76
N ASP A 291 0.31 7.03 -16.84
CA ASP A 291 -0.50 7.93 -16.00
C ASP A 291 0.23 8.36 -14.73
N GLY A 292 1.27 7.64 -14.32
CA GLY A 292 2.11 7.98 -13.17
C GLY A 292 3.18 6.94 -12.90
N PHE A 293 3.87 7.10 -11.77
CA PHE A 293 4.93 6.21 -11.30
C PHE A 293 4.82 5.97 -9.80
N GLN A 294 4.89 4.70 -9.37
CA GLN A 294 5.33 4.42 -8.01
C GLN A 294 6.87 4.54 -8.02
N ILE A 295 7.43 5.47 -7.24
CA ILE A 295 8.81 5.87 -7.42
C ILE A 295 9.54 6.09 -6.08
N ASP A 296 10.77 5.60 -5.98
CA ASP A 296 11.65 5.96 -4.88
C ASP A 296 12.02 7.46 -4.96
N SER A 297 12.00 8.14 -3.84
CA SER A 297 12.21 9.60 -3.77
C SER A 297 13.53 10.06 -4.38
N ILE A 298 14.56 9.20 -4.38
CA ILE A 298 15.87 9.47 -5.02
C ILE A 298 15.77 9.69 -6.54
N TYR A 299 14.68 9.32 -7.18
CA TYR A 299 14.48 9.45 -8.63
C TYR A 299 13.42 10.49 -9.01
N SER A 300 12.75 11.11 -8.04
CA SER A 300 11.65 12.04 -8.33
C SER A 300 12.07 13.24 -9.17
N ASP A 301 13.30 13.72 -9.00
CA ASP A 301 13.89 14.82 -9.78
C ASP A 301 14.17 14.44 -11.26
N LEU A 302 14.09 13.16 -11.61
CA LEU A 302 14.24 12.69 -12.99
C LEU A 302 12.92 12.78 -13.78
N VAL A 303 11.80 13.00 -13.10
CA VAL A 303 10.49 13.17 -13.73
C VAL A 303 10.31 14.67 -13.98
N THR A 304 10.54 15.09 -15.22
CA THR A 304 10.27 16.47 -15.67
C THR A 304 8.85 16.55 -16.19
N HIS A 305 8.11 17.56 -15.76
CA HIS A 305 6.76 17.89 -16.27
C HIS A 305 6.84 18.60 -17.62
#